data_4ebaef67831d2d38030e72efb27b6974
#
_entry.id   4ebaef67831d2d38030e72efb27b6974
#
_cell.length_a   1.000
_cell.length_b   1.000
_cell.length_c   1.000
_cell.angle_alpha   90.00
_cell.angle_beta   90.00
_cell.angle_gamma   90.00
#
_symmetry.space_group_name_H-M   'P 1'
#
loop_
_entity.id
_entity.type
_entity.pdbx_description
1 polymer ?
#
loop_
_entity_poly.entity_id
_entity_poly.type
_entity_poly.pdbx_seq_one_letter_code
_entity_poly.pdbx_strand_id
1 'polypeptide(L)'
;MKESVVDIHDLQEAAPFFKSRFGSFLGKVLIKWLSIDKVNKAHAHNCHLRGAEFTTALLNDPLIDIKYDLHNAEVLDHLPEGAFATVSNHPIGSIDGIMLIDIFASRRPDFKVMVNGVLTKIGAMGDNFVSVKPDSNNPVSYTHLRAHET
;
A
#
# COMPACT_ATOMS: atom_id res chain seq x y z
N MET A 1 -5.03 -12.85 10.24
CA MET A 1 -4.49 -11.93 9.23
C MET A 1 -2.99 -12.10 9.22
N LYS A 2 -2.31 -11.97 8.07
CA LYS A 2 -0.85 -12.13 8.01
C LYS A 2 -0.22 -10.95 8.78
N GLU A 3 0.62 -11.24 9.77
CA GLU A 3 1.29 -10.22 10.59
C GLU A 3 2.46 -9.53 9.86
N SER A 4 3.01 -10.18 8.84
CA SER A 4 4.10 -9.66 8.02
C SER A 4 3.61 -9.17 6.65
N VAL A 5 4.10 -8.04 6.18
CA VAL A 5 3.84 -7.50 4.83
C VAL A 5 4.64 -8.29 3.79
N VAL A 6 5.93 -8.48 4.05
CA VAL A 6 6.85 -9.23 3.19
C VAL A 6 7.70 -10.15 4.05
N ASP A 7 7.81 -11.40 3.66
CA ASP A 7 8.68 -12.38 4.30
C ASP A 7 9.56 -13.13 3.29
N ILE A 8 10.35 -14.07 3.78
CA ILE A 8 11.26 -14.86 2.94
C ILE A 8 10.50 -15.72 1.92
N HIS A 9 9.28 -16.14 2.23
CA HIS A 9 8.46 -16.94 1.32
C HIS A 9 7.99 -16.11 0.13
N ASP A 10 7.63 -14.83 0.36
CA ASP A 10 7.28 -13.91 -0.72
C ASP A 10 8.45 -13.72 -1.71
N LEU A 11 9.70 -13.63 -1.18
CA LEU A 11 10.89 -13.58 -2.04
C LEU A 11 11.13 -14.89 -2.80
N GLN A 12 10.87 -16.04 -2.17
CA GLN A 12 11.01 -17.35 -2.79
C GLN A 12 9.96 -17.61 -3.88
N GLU A 13 8.78 -17.01 -3.74
CA GLU A 13 7.75 -17.02 -4.79
C GLU A 13 8.14 -16.11 -5.96
N ALA A 14 8.67 -14.93 -5.66
CA ALA A 14 9.06 -13.95 -6.68
C ALA A 14 10.28 -14.39 -7.50
N ALA A 15 11.25 -15.09 -6.88
CA ALA A 15 12.44 -15.55 -7.57
C ALA A 15 12.91 -16.92 -7.05
N PRO A 16 12.96 -17.94 -7.92
CA PRO A 16 13.40 -19.30 -7.56
C PRO A 16 14.80 -19.39 -6.93
N PHE A 17 15.67 -18.42 -7.23
CA PHE A 17 16.99 -18.30 -6.63
C PHE A 17 16.95 -18.31 -5.10
N PHE A 18 15.98 -17.65 -4.48
CA PHE A 18 15.84 -17.56 -3.02
C PHE A 18 15.37 -18.86 -2.35
N LYS A 19 15.01 -19.90 -3.13
CA LYS A 19 14.70 -21.24 -2.61
C LYS A 19 15.95 -22.03 -2.22
N SER A 20 17.12 -21.70 -2.76
CA SER A 20 18.38 -22.33 -2.39
C SER A 20 18.82 -21.91 -0.98
N ARG A 21 19.68 -22.73 -0.33
CA ARG A 21 20.20 -22.40 1.02
C ARG A 21 20.95 -21.06 1.04
N PHE A 22 21.77 -20.79 0.03
CA PHE A 22 22.50 -19.54 -0.12
C PHE A 22 21.57 -18.38 -0.46
N GLY A 23 20.65 -18.58 -1.39
CA GLY A 23 19.64 -17.57 -1.75
C GLY A 23 18.73 -17.20 -0.57
N SER A 24 18.33 -18.17 0.25
CA SER A 24 17.54 -17.92 1.45
C SER A 24 18.32 -17.10 2.49
N PHE A 25 19.61 -17.37 2.67
CA PHE A 25 20.46 -16.55 3.53
C PHE A 25 20.56 -15.12 2.99
N LEU A 26 20.83 -14.95 1.70
CA LEU A 26 20.91 -13.65 1.05
C LEU A 26 19.57 -12.89 1.13
N GLY A 27 18.45 -13.56 0.95
CA GLY A 27 17.12 -13.00 1.09
C GLY A 27 16.87 -12.45 2.50
N LYS A 28 17.27 -13.16 3.55
CA LYS A 28 17.17 -12.68 4.94
C LYS A 28 18.06 -11.45 5.19
N VAL A 29 19.26 -11.43 4.63
CA VAL A 29 20.16 -10.27 4.70
C VAL A 29 19.52 -9.08 3.98
N LEU A 30 18.93 -9.28 2.81
CA LEU A 30 18.25 -8.25 2.04
C LEU A 30 17.05 -7.66 2.78
N ILE A 31 16.19 -8.51 3.37
CA ILE A 31 15.05 -8.08 4.21
C ILE A 31 15.54 -7.19 5.35
N LYS A 32 16.62 -7.58 6.02
CA LYS A 32 17.19 -6.80 7.11
C LYS A 32 17.83 -5.49 6.63
N TRP A 33 18.56 -5.54 5.52
CA TRP A 33 19.23 -4.37 4.95
C TRP A 33 18.23 -3.32 4.45
N LEU A 34 17.12 -3.75 3.86
CA LEU A 34 16.02 -2.88 3.42
C LEU A 34 15.10 -2.44 4.57
N SER A 35 15.42 -2.81 5.82
CA SER A 35 14.60 -2.50 7.00
C SER A 35 13.13 -2.98 6.89
N ILE A 36 12.89 -4.02 6.10
CA ILE A 36 11.55 -4.61 5.94
C ILE A 36 11.02 -5.18 7.26
N ASP A 37 11.93 -5.60 8.15
CA ASP A 37 11.60 -6.02 9.51
C ASP A 37 10.93 -4.90 10.33
N LYS A 38 11.33 -3.63 10.14
CA LYS A 38 10.68 -2.49 10.78
C LYS A 38 9.27 -2.27 10.25
N VAL A 39 9.10 -2.36 8.93
CA VAL A 39 7.79 -2.26 8.28
C VAL A 39 6.86 -3.38 8.75
N ASN A 40 7.36 -4.60 8.85
CA ASN A 40 6.59 -5.74 9.35
C ASN A 40 6.16 -5.55 10.80
N LYS A 41 7.05 -5.04 11.67
CA LYS A 41 6.71 -4.76 13.07
C LYS A 41 5.69 -3.64 13.18
N ALA A 42 5.88 -2.52 12.47
CA ALA A 42 4.92 -1.42 12.46
C ALA A 42 3.55 -1.88 11.93
N HIS A 43 3.53 -2.74 10.90
CA HIS A 43 2.30 -3.36 10.43
C HIS A 43 1.66 -4.24 11.51
N ALA A 44 2.44 -5.09 12.18
CA ALA A 44 1.92 -5.97 13.23
C ALA A 44 1.34 -5.19 14.42
N HIS A 45 1.97 -4.06 14.81
CA HIS A 45 1.43 -3.17 15.85
C HIS A 45 0.02 -2.66 15.51
N ASN A 46 -0.21 -2.35 14.24
CA ASN A 46 -1.37 -1.59 13.76
C ASN A 46 -2.37 -2.45 12.96
N CYS A 47 -2.09 -3.73 12.71
CA CYS A 47 -2.87 -4.59 11.81
C CYS A 47 -4.33 -4.87 12.26
N HIS A 48 -4.71 -4.48 13.48
CA HIS A 48 -6.07 -4.52 13.99
C HIS A 48 -6.94 -3.35 13.48
N LEU A 49 -6.32 -2.28 13.00
CA LEU A 49 -6.96 -1.12 12.40
C LEU A 49 -7.23 -1.34 10.91
N ARG A 50 -8.04 -0.46 10.31
CA ARG A 50 -8.42 -0.52 8.88
C ARG A 50 -8.42 0.84 8.22
N GLY A 51 -8.21 0.85 6.91
CA GLY A 51 -8.34 2.05 6.08
C GLY A 51 -7.49 3.22 6.59
N ALA A 52 -8.11 4.39 6.71
CA ALA A 52 -7.45 5.61 7.17
C ALA A 52 -6.89 5.48 8.59
N GLU A 53 -7.57 4.81 9.52
CA GLU A 53 -7.07 4.61 10.88
C GLU A 53 -5.76 3.81 10.87
N PHE A 54 -5.68 2.78 10.03
CA PHE A 54 -4.46 1.99 9.88
C PHE A 54 -3.33 2.84 9.28
N THR A 55 -3.60 3.62 8.22
CA THR A 55 -2.57 4.44 7.57
C THR A 55 -2.05 5.53 8.48
N THR A 56 -2.92 6.22 9.20
CA THR A 56 -2.53 7.22 10.22
C THR A 56 -1.65 6.58 11.30
N ALA A 57 -2.06 5.46 11.85
CA ALA A 57 -1.30 4.76 12.89
C ALA A 57 0.05 4.24 12.36
N LEU A 58 0.09 3.71 11.13
CA LEU A 58 1.32 3.22 10.50
C LEU A 58 2.32 4.35 10.25
N LEU A 59 1.87 5.48 9.71
CA LEU A 59 2.74 6.64 9.43
C LEU A 59 3.34 7.21 10.72
N ASN A 60 2.56 7.24 11.81
CA ASN A 60 2.98 7.72 13.12
C ASN A 60 3.68 6.65 13.99
N ASP A 61 3.78 5.39 13.53
CA ASP A 61 4.47 4.35 14.29
C ASP A 61 5.95 4.75 14.50
N PRO A 62 6.51 4.62 15.72
CA PRO A 62 7.90 5.03 16.01
C PRO A 62 8.97 4.35 15.15
N LEU A 63 8.64 3.21 14.51
CA LEU A 63 9.55 2.51 13.60
C LEU A 63 9.54 3.09 12.19
N ILE A 64 8.50 3.84 11.83
CA ILE A 64 8.27 4.47 10.51
C ILE A 64 8.51 5.97 10.61
N ASP A 65 7.81 6.66 11.53
CA ASP A 65 7.90 8.09 11.86
C ASP A 65 7.90 9.01 10.63
N ILE A 66 6.97 8.78 9.72
CA ILE A 66 6.78 9.60 8.53
C ILE A 66 5.76 10.69 8.83
N LYS A 67 6.21 11.94 8.67
CA LYS A 67 5.37 13.13 8.79
C LYS A 67 5.32 13.85 7.46
N TYR A 68 4.18 14.45 7.18
CA TYR A 68 4.00 15.28 6.00
C TYR A 68 3.19 16.53 6.36
N ASP A 69 3.45 17.61 5.65
CA ASP A 69 2.69 18.84 5.77
C ASP A 69 1.71 18.95 4.61
N LEU A 70 0.45 19.22 4.92
CA LEU A 70 -0.60 19.35 3.93
C LEU A 70 -0.89 20.83 3.69
N HIS A 71 -0.44 21.35 2.55
CA HIS A 71 -0.76 22.69 2.13
C HIS A 71 -2.17 22.75 1.51
N ASN A 72 -2.90 23.82 1.77
CA ASN A 72 -4.28 24.03 1.30
C ASN A 72 -5.24 22.92 1.77
N ALA A 73 -5.10 22.50 3.02
CA ALA A 73 -5.91 21.41 3.59
C ALA A 73 -7.42 21.68 3.53
N GLU A 74 -7.82 22.93 3.46
CA GLU A 74 -9.22 23.37 3.31
C GLU A 74 -9.92 22.85 2.05
N VAL A 75 -9.15 22.51 1.02
CA VAL A 75 -9.70 21.87 -0.21
C VAL A 75 -10.36 20.53 0.10
N LEU A 76 -9.88 19.83 1.12
CA LEU A 76 -10.44 18.54 1.53
C LEU A 76 -11.82 18.64 2.16
N ASP A 77 -12.20 19.83 2.65
CA ASP A 77 -13.52 20.08 3.23
C ASP A 77 -14.58 20.29 2.13
N HIS A 78 -14.14 20.42 0.89
CA HIS A 78 -14.97 20.66 -0.29
C HIS A 78 -14.85 19.56 -1.34
N LEU A 79 -14.56 18.33 -0.91
CA LEU A 79 -14.52 17.18 -1.83
C LEU A 79 -15.90 16.97 -2.47
N PRO A 80 -15.96 16.58 -3.76
CA PRO A 80 -17.22 16.29 -4.42
C PRO A 80 -17.98 15.16 -3.71
N GLU A 81 -19.32 15.31 -3.62
CA GLU A 81 -20.19 14.23 -3.10
C GLU A 81 -20.24 13.04 -4.06
N GLY A 82 -20.16 13.31 -5.37
CA GLY A 82 -20.16 12.30 -6.42
C GLY A 82 -18.81 11.63 -6.63
N ALA A 83 -18.70 10.87 -7.71
CA ALA A 83 -17.46 10.24 -8.12
C ALA A 83 -16.42 11.28 -8.55
N PHE A 84 -15.18 11.11 -8.11
CA PHE A 84 -14.04 11.94 -8.52
C PHE A 84 -12.77 11.08 -8.63
N ALA A 85 -11.77 11.62 -9.29
CA ALA A 85 -10.45 11.03 -9.38
C ALA A 85 -9.39 12.04 -8.95
N THR A 86 -8.37 11.55 -8.23
CA THR A 86 -7.18 12.31 -7.89
C THR A 86 -5.99 11.81 -8.73
N VAL A 87 -5.12 12.72 -9.08
CA VAL A 87 -3.87 12.42 -9.76
C VAL A 87 -2.72 13.03 -8.99
N SER A 88 -1.70 12.25 -8.71
CA SER A 88 -0.49 12.71 -8.04
C SER A 88 0.76 12.16 -8.73
N ASN A 89 1.89 12.84 -8.55
CA ASN A 89 3.19 12.23 -8.80
C ASN A 89 3.42 11.09 -7.79
N HIS A 90 4.35 10.19 -8.12
CA HIS A 90 4.58 8.97 -7.34
C HIS A 90 6.08 8.71 -7.11
N PRO A 91 6.82 9.65 -6.50
CA PRO A 91 8.27 9.57 -6.39
C PRO A 91 8.77 8.58 -5.33
N ILE A 92 7.98 8.29 -4.28
CA ILE A 92 8.40 7.51 -3.11
C ILE A 92 7.79 6.08 -3.14
N GLY A 93 6.98 5.78 -4.12
CA GLY A 93 6.38 4.45 -4.27
C GLY A 93 5.21 4.19 -3.31
N SER A 94 5.22 3.08 -2.57
CA SER A 94 4.09 2.68 -1.73
C SER A 94 3.69 3.70 -0.65
N ILE A 95 4.62 4.54 -0.20
CA ILE A 95 4.36 5.57 0.81
C ILE A 95 3.38 6.62 0.28
N ASP A 96 3.51 7.04 -0.98
CA ASP A 96 2.59 8.01 -1.58
C ASP A 96 1.15 7.49 -1.55
N GLY A 97 0.95 6.21 -1.88
CA GLY A 97 -0.36 5.57 -1.81
C GLY A 97 -0.93 5.49 -0.39
N ILE A 98 -0.08 5.22 0.61
CA ILE A 98 -0.47 5.22 2.03
C ILE A 98 -0.89 6.62 2.46
N MET A 99 -0.13 7.65 2.09
CA MET A 99 -0.46 9.05 2.39
C MET A 99 -1.78 9.48 1.71
N LEU A 100 -2.03 9.06 0.47
CA LEU A 100 -3.29 9.35 -0.21
C LEU A 100 -4.49 8.71 0.52
N ILE A 101 -4.35 7.48 1.01
CA ILE A 101 -5.41 6.84 1.80
C ILE A 101 -5.60 7.60 3.11
N ASP A 102 -4.52 7.98 3.80
CA ASP A 102 -4.59 8.75 5.05
C ASP A 102 -5.34 10.07 4.86
N ILE A 103 -5.01 10.82 3.81
CA ILE A 103 -5.59 12.13 3.50
C ILE A 103 -7.06 12.01 3.09
N PHE A 104 -7.38 11.13 2.14
CA PHE A 104 -8.70 11.12 1.51
C PHE A 104 -9.67 10.17 2.19
N ALA A 105 -9.25 8.98 2.62
CA ALA A 105 -10.16 8.00 3.19
C ALA A 105 -10.68 8.40 4.57
N SER A 106 -10.01 9.31 5.28
CA SER A 106 -10.50 9.90 6.52
C SER A 106 -11.79 10.72 6.32
N ARG A 107 -12.01 11.25 5.11
CA ARG A 107 -13.20 12.04 4.72
C ARG A 107 -14.14 11.28 3.80
N ARG A 108 -13.58 10.43 2.96
CA ARG A 108 -14.28 9.61 1.97
C ARG A 108 -13.83 8.16 2.15
N PRO A 109 -14.49 7.39 3.04
CA PRO A 109 -14.13 5.98 3.31
C PRO A 109 -14.17 5.09 2.06
N ASP A 110 -14.91 5.49 1.04
CA ASP A 110 -15.00 4.84 -0.27
C ASP A 110 -13.80 5.14 -1.20
N PHE A 111 -12.88 6.02 -0.79
CA PHE A 111 -11.68 6.36 -1.56
C PHE A 111 -10.78 5.16 -1.78
N LYS A 112 -10.33 4.97 -3.02
CA LYS A 112 -9.49 3.84 -3.41
C LYS A 112 -8.28 4.30 -4.19
N VAL A 113 -7.16 3.64 -3.96
CA VAL A 113 -5.89 3.85 -4.67
C VAL A 113 -5.63 2.69 -5.62
N MET A 114 -5.21 2.99 -6.84
CA MET A 114 -4.78 1.98 -7.79
C MET A 114 -3.41 1.47 -7.37
N VAL A 115 -3.29 0.16 -7.16
CA VAL A 115 -2.05 -0.46 -6.68
C VAL A 115 -1.68 -1.69 -7.50
N ASN A 116 -0.38 -2.01 -7.51
CA ASN A 116 0.06 -3.31 -8.03
C ASN A 116 -0.50 -4.44 -7.14
N GLY A 117 -0.90 -5.55 -7.75
CA GLY A 117 -1.48 -6.70 -7.07
C GLY A 117 -0.66 -7.26 -5.90
N VAL A 118 0.65 -7.01 -5.85
CA VAL A 118 1.49 -7.38 -4.70
C VAL A 118 1.06 -6.67 -3.42
N LEU A 119 0.65 -5.42 -3.50
CA LEU A 119 0.23 -4.61 -2.34
C LEU A 119 -1.12 -5.04 -1.77
N THR A 120 -1.95 -5.74 -2.53
CA THR A 120 -3.23 -6.27 -2.02
C THR A 120 -3.06 -7.30 -0.91
N LYS A 121 -1.84 -7.81 -0.69
CA LYS A 121 -1.51 -8.67 0.46
C LYS A 121 -1.60 -7.93 1.80
N ILE A 122 -1.61 -6.59 1.80
CA ILE A 122 -1.78 -5.78 3.00
C ILE A 122 -3.28 -5.66 3.32
N GLY A 123 -3.82 -6.67 4.00
CA GLY A 123 -5.25 -6.76 4.27
C GLY A 123 -5.84 -5.60 5.08
N ALA A 124 -5.04 -4.87 5.85
CA ALA A 124 -5.48 -3.70 6.61
C ALA A 124 -5.96 -2.52 5.76
N MET A 125 -5.47 -2.43 4.50
CA MET A 125 -5.87 -1.40 3.52
C MET A 125 -6.64 -1.99 2.34
N GLY A 126 -7.02 -3.27 2.39
CA GLY A 126 -7.62 -3.98 1.25
C GLY A 126 -8.84 -3.30 0.66
N ASP A 127 -9.68 -2.70 1.50
CA ASP A 127 -10.89 -1.99 1.08
C ASP A 127 -10.59 -0.68 0.33
N ASN A 128 -9.39 -0.13 0.49
CA ASN A 128 -8.93 1.09 -0.17
C ASN A 128 -8.06 0.81 -1.40
N PHE A 129 -7.99 -0.43 -1.88
CA PHE A 129 -7.20 -0.81 -3.04
C PHE A 129 -8.04 -1.19 -4.25
N VAL A 130 -7.61 -0.71 -5.42
CA VAL A 130 -7.99 -1.26 -6.72
C VAL A 130 -6.74 -1.91 -7.32
N SER A 131 -6.74 -3.23 -7.38
CA SER A 131 -5.59 -3.97 -7.92
C SER A 131 -5.55 -3.84 -9.43
N VAL A 132 -4.41 -3.38 -9.94
CA VAL A 132 -4.10 -3.40 -11.37
C VAL A 132 -2.92 -4.33 -11.63
N LYS A 133 -2.98 -5.09 -12.71
CA LYS A 133 -1.86 -5.90 -13.19
C LYS A 133 -1.23 -5.12 -14.35
N PRO A 134 -0.01 -4.60 -14.18
CA PRO A 134 0.73 -4.03 -15.29
C PRO A 134 1.20 -5.18 -16.19
N ASP A 135 0.34 -5.60 -17.12
CA ASP A 135 0.72 -6.57 -18.12
C ASP A 135 1.09 -5.83 -19.41
N SER A 136 2.38 -5.85 -19.74
CA SER A 136 2.90 -5.23 -20.95
C SER A 136 2.39 -5.89 -22.24
N ASN A 137 1.85 -7.12 -22.14
CA ASN A 137 1.37 -7.89 -23.28
C ASN A 137 -0.15 -7.74 -23.51
N ASN A 138 -0.89 -7.09 -22.60
CA ASN A 138 -2.32 -6.86 -22.78
C ASN A 138 -2.72 -5.43 -22.35
N PRO A 139 -2.55 -4.43 -23.22
CA PRO A 139 -2.91 -3.04 -22.93
C PRO A 139 -4.41 -2.84 -22.62
N VAL A 140 -5.24 -3.81 -22.93
CA VAL A 140 -6.70 -3.76 -22.69
C VAL A 140 -7.05 -3.95 -21.20
N SER A 141 -6.15 -4.54 -20.39
CA SER A 141 -6.43 -4.75 -18.96
C SER A 141 -6.52 -3.45 -18.15
N TYR A 142 -6.03 -2.32 -18.69
CA TYR A 142 -6.19 -1.00 -18.07
C TYR A 142 -7.55 -0.34 -18.35
N THR A 143 -8.26 -0.77 -19.40
CA THR A 143 -9.51 -0.15 -19.83
C THR A 143 -10.75 -0.79 -19.22
N HIS A 144 -10.62 -1.93 -18.56
CA HIS A 144 -11.73 -2.61 -17.88
C HIS A 144 -11.72 -2.38 -16.36
N LEU A 145 -11.46 -1.16 -15.91
CA LEU A 145 -12.05 -0.68 -14.67
C LEU A 145 -13.56 -0.56 -14.97
N ARG A 146 -14.28 -1.67 -14.87
CA ARG A 146 -15.75 -1.61 -14.82
C ARG A 146 -16.07 -0.71 -13.64
N ALA A 147 -16.57 0.49 -13.94
CA ALA A 147 -17.43 1.17 -13.03
C ALA A 147 -18.55 0.16 -12.73
N HIS A 148 -18.58 -0.40 -11.53
CA HIS A 148 -19.76 -1.05 -11.03
C HIS A 148 -20.77 0.07 -10.86
N GLU A 149 -21.55 0.29 -11.91
CA GLU A 149 -22.82 0.99 -11.79
C GLU A 149 -23.67 0.14 -10.85
N THR A 150 -23.92 0.65 -9.69
CA THR A 150 -25.01 0.21 -8.81
C THR A 150 -26.27 0.88 -9.25
#